data_9710e1c36648eb3fd5c7214a934e4bf4
#
_entry.id   9710e1c36648eb3fd5c7214a934e4bf4
#
_cell.length_a   1.000
_cell.length_b   1.000
_cell.length_c   1.000
_cell.angle_alpha   90.00
_cell.angle_beta   90.00
_cell.angle_gamma   90.00
#
_symmetry.space_group_name_H-M   'P 1'
#
loop_
_entity.id
_entity.type
_entity.pdbx_description
1 polymer ?
#
loop_
_entity_poly.entity_id
_entity_poly.type
_entity_poly.pdbx_seq_one_letter_code
_entity_poly.pdbx_strand_id
1 'polypeptide(L)'
;AVPASRFGLHLSDEAHPAARGYVRDDLTREGALRVPELPRGWHFAPEAYDGIAGWWNWGGAEPLLITGPAGSGKTASVLAFCAVMQMPAVVFTARPRMDRRELIGRWVLGPSGMTWVDGPAALAWRNGWVLLINEFSAAPPEVWVSANDLLEGLPLEIDQTGEVIDRHPLARIVFTDNTRGHSTELAAGYFGRQI
;
A
#
# COMPACT_ATOMS: atom_id res chain seq x y z
N ALA A 1 -8.05 -15.96 11.61
CA ALA A 1 -8.83 -15.21 10.62
C ALA A 1 -9.66 -14.12 11.32
N VAL A 2 -9.80 -12.97 10.67
CA VAL A 2 -10.64 -11.86 11.11
C VAL A 2 -11.95 -11.94 10.34
N PRO A 3 -13.10 -12.19 10.98
CA PRO A 3 -14.37 -12.38 10.26
C PRO A 3 -14.87 -11.06 9.66
N ALA A 4 -15.65 -11.16 8.58
CA ALA A 4 -16.22 -10.02 7.86
C ALA A 4 -17.05 -9.08 8.74
N SER A 5 -17.70 -9.62 9.78
CA SER A 5 -18.47 -8.84 10.77
C SER A 5 -17.60 -7.78 11.52
N ARG A 6 -16.29 -8.00 11.66
CA ARG A 6 -15.37 -7.01 12.27
C ARG A 6 -15.18 -5.77 11.40
N PHE A 7 -15.53 -5.87 10.12
CA PHE A 7 -15.48 -4.77 9.15
C PHE A 7 -16.83 -4.06 8.98
N GLY A 8 -17.78 -4.32 9.89
CA GLY A 8 -19.12 -3.72 9.84
C GLY A 8 -20.06 -4.31 8.79
N LEU A 9 -19.74 -5.48 8.25
CA LEU A 9 -20.62 -6.20 7.31
C LEU A 9 -21.65 -7.00 8.10
N HIS A 10 -22.91 -6.75 7.85
CA HIS A 10 -24.05 -7.40 8.53
C HIS A 10 -24.55 -8.66 7.80
N LEU A 11 -23.82 -9.11 6.79
CA LEU A 11 -24.16 -10.32 6.04
C LEU A 11 -23.59 -11.56 6.73
N SER A 12 -24.25 -12.70 6.52
CA SER A 12 -23.77 -13.99 7.01
C SER A 12 -22.30 -14.17 6.58
N ASP A 13 -21.44 -14.56 7.51
CA ASP A 13 -19.99 -14.76 7.28
C ASP A 13 -19.70 -15.77 6.16
N GLU A 14 -20.71 -16.50 5.65
CA GLU A 14 -20.63 -17.40 4.50
C GLU A 14 -20.55 -16.67 3.16
N ALA A 15 -21.00 -15.40 3.09
CA ALA A 15 -21.03 -14.63 1.84
C ALA A 15 -19.71 -13.90 1.56
N HIS A 16 -18.89 -13.64 2.58
CA HIS A 16 -17.69 -12.82 2.47
C HIS A 16 -16.46 -13.54 3.05
N PRO A 17 -15.29 -13.45 2.39
CA PRO A 17 -14.09 -14.12 2.87
C PRO A 17 -13.59 -13.47 4.17
N ALA A 18 -13.27 -14.30 5.18
CA ALA A 18 -12.54 -13.82 6.34
C ALA A 18 -11.11 -13.41 5.95
N ALA A 19 -10.64 -12.25 6.45
CA ALA A 19 -9.28 -11.81 6.21
C ALA A 19 -8.28 -12.59 7.09
N ARG A 20 -7.10 -12.93 6.56
CA ARG A 20 -6.03 -13.56 7.33
C ARG A 20 -5.47 -12.55 8.32
N GLY A 21 -5.66 -12.81 9.61
CA GLY A 21 -5.03 -12.02 10.68
C GLY A 21 -3.58 -12.47 10.91
N TYR A 22 -2.74 -11.51 11.25
CA TYR A 22 -1.35 -11.76 11.65
C TYR A 22 -1.12 -11.19 13.04
N VAL A 23 -0.40 -11.94 13.87
CA VAL A 23 0.12 -11.40 15.14
C VAL A 23 1.42 -10.68 14.82
N ARG A 24 1.49 -9.40 15.17
CA ARG A 24 2.68 -8.56 14.98
C ARG A 24 3.33 -8.35 16.34
N ASP A 25 4.20 -9.28 16.72
CA ASP A 25 5.09 -9.18 17.89
C ASP A 25 6.38 -8.39 17.58
N ASP A 26 6.67 -8.17 16.30
CA ASP A 26 7.78 -7.36 15.78
C ASP A 26 7.45 -5.86 15.62
N LEU A 27 6.24 -5.44 15.99
CA LEU A 27 5.78 -4.08 15.77
C LEU A 27 6.52 -3.07 16.67
N THR A 28 7.34 -2.23 16.07
CA THR A 28 8.02 -1.14 16.76
C THR A 28 7.03 -0.07 17.23
N ARG A 29 7.48 0.83 18.14
CA ARG A 29 6.69 2.00 18.55
C ARG A 29 6.28 2.86 17.33
N GLU A 30 7.17 3.04 16.37
CA GLU A 30 6.87 3.78 15.14
C GLU A 30 5.80 3.07 14.33
N GLY A 31 5.89 1.76 14.17
CA GLY A 31 4.87 0.97 13.48
C GLY A 31 3.51 1.08 14.16
N ALA A 32 3.46 1.00 15.49
CA ALA A 32 2.20 1.15 16.23
C ALA A 32 1.53 2.52 15.99
N LEU A 33 2.33 3.58 15.88
CA LEU A 33 1.82 4.94 15.57
C LEU A 33 1.32 5.08 14.12
N ARG A 34 1.66 4.15 13.23
CA ARG A 34 1.24 4.12 11.83
C ARG A 34 0.03 3.23 11.57
N VAL A 35 -0.49 2.53 12.59
CA VAL A 35 -1.76 1.82 12.46
C VAL A 35 -2.87 2.87 12.36
N PRO A 36 -3.66 2.89 11.27
CA PRO A 36 -4.71 3.89 11.11
C PRO A 36 -5.80 3.75 12.16
N GLU A 37 -6.47 4.86 12.47
CA GLU A 37 -7.68 4.83 13.27
C GLU A 37 -8.89 4.47 12.39
N LEU A 38 -9.74 3.57 12.88
CA LEU A 38 -11.00 3.26 12.21
C LEU A 38 -11.98 4.42 12.42
N PRO A 39 -12.48 5.07 11.36
CA PRO A 39 -13.46 6.14 11.49
C PRO A 39 -14.74 5.63 12.18
N ARG A 40 -15.31 6.44 13.08
CA ARG A 40 -16.56 6.08 13.76
C ARG A 40 -17.69 5.88 12.74
N GLY A 41 -18.42 4.77 12.87
CA GLY A 41 -19.53 4.46 11.96
C GLY A 41 -19.08 4.07 10.54
N TRP A 42 -17.83 3.70 10.35
CA TRP A 42 -17.37 3.17 9.08
C TRP A 42 -18.03 1.83 8.75
N HIS A 43 -18.57 1.75 7.54
CA HIS A 43 -19.10 0.51 6.98
C HIS A 43 -18.49 0.29 5.59
N PHE A 44 -18.02 -0.91 5.36
CA PHE A 44 -17.52 -1.28 4.03
C PHE A 44 -18.68 -1.50 3.06
N ALA A 45 -18.52 -1.06 1.81
CA ALA A 45 -19.28 -1.62 0.72
C ALA A 45 -18.83 -3.09 0.54
N PRO A 46 -19.77 -4.06 0.44
CA PRO A 46 -19.43 -5.48 0.36
C PRO A 46 -18.41 -5.80 -0.73
N GLU A 47 -18.59 -5.25 -1.92
CA GLU A 47 -17.71 -5.48 -3.07
C GLU A 47 -16.28 -4.93 -2.85
N ALA A 48 -16.17 -3.78 -2.17
CA ALA A 48 -14.88 -3.19 -1.83
C ALA A 48 -14.15 -4.04 -0.78
N TYR A 49 -14.88 -4.55 0.20
CA TYR A 49 -14.31 -5.46 1.19
C TYR A 49 -13.84 -6.75 0.53
N ASP A 50 -14.68 -7.40 -0.27
CA ASP A 50 -14.36 -8.68 -0.92
C ASP A 50 -13.11 -8.57 -1.80
N GLY A 51 -13.00 -7.48 -2.56
CA GLY A 51 -11.82 -7.19 -3.37
C GLY A 51 -10.55 -7.04 -2.52
N ILE A 52 -10.61 -6.25 -1.45
CA ILE A 52 -9.44 -6.02 -0.56
C ILE A 52 -9.09 -7.29 0.20
N ALA A 53 -10.07 -8.00 0.77
CA ALA A 53 -9.85 -9.22 1.55
C ALA A 53 -9.35 -10.38 0.67
N GLY A 54 -9.87 -10.50 -0.54
CA GLY A 54 -9.41 -11.47 -1.54
C GLY A 54 -7.95 -11.24 -1.90
N TRP A 55 -7.60 -10.00 -2.26
CA TRP A 55 -6.21 -9.63 -2.52
C TRP A 55 -5.31 -9.85 -1.30
N TRP A 56 -5.75 -9.44 -0.11
CA TRP A 56 -5.00 -9.62 1.14
C TRP A 56 -4.67 -11.09 1.41
N ASN A 57 -5.63 -11.96 1.18
CA ASN A 57 -5.48 -13.40 1.43
C ASN A 57 -4.62 -14.12 0.39
N TRP A 58 -4.71 -13.71 -0.88
CA TRP A 58 -4.22 -14.49 -2.01
C TRP A 58 -3.27 -13.75 -2.95
N GLY A 59 -3.21 -12.43 -2.90
CA GLY A 59 -2.41 -11.59 -3.82
C GLY A 59 -0.89 -11.72 -3.65
N GLY A 60 -0.41 -12.24 -2.52
CA GLY A 60 1.03 -12.42 -2.30
C GLY A 60 1.80 -11.10 -2.36
N ALA A 61 2.67 -10.96 -3.36
CA ALA A 61 3.44 -9.75 -3.63
C ALA A 61 2.75 -8.79 -4.62
N GLU A 62 1.72 -9.27 -5.33
CA GLU A 62 1.05 -8.48 -6.37
C GLU A 62 0.42 -7.21 -5.79
N PRO A 63 0.65 -6.04 -6.41
CA PRO A 63 -0.01 -4.80 -6.00
C PRO A 63 -1.52 -4.84 -6.27
N LEU A 64 -2.30 -4.19 -5.39
CA LEU A 64 -3.73 -3.94 -5.61
C LEU A 64 -3.92 -2.56 -6.25
N LEU A 65 -4.65 -2.47 -7.35
CA LEU A 65 -5.11 -1.20 -7.91
C LEU A 65 -6.61 -1.01 -7.66
N ILE A 66 -6.97 0.07 -6.97
CA ILE A 66 -8.36 0.47 -6.73
C ILE A 66 -8.66 1.73 -7.54
N THR A 67 -9.62 1.62 -8.46
CA THR A 67 -10.04 2.74 -9.30
C THR A 67 -11.48 3.16 -8.99
N GLY A 68 -11.80 4.42 -9.27
CA GLY A 68 -13.17 4.93 -9.10
C GLY A 68 -13.19 6.45 -8.98
N PRO A 69 -14.38 7.07 -8.94
CA PRO A 69 -14.52 8.53 -8.87
C PRO A 69 -13.82 9.13 -7.64
N ALA A 70 -13.47 10.41 -7.72
CA ALA A 70 -13.01 11.17 -6.56
C ALA A 70 -14.08 11.12 -5.45
N GLY A 71 -13.65 10.98 -4.19
CA GLY A 71 -14.55 10.92 -3.05
C GLY A 71 -15.26 9.56 -2.85
N SER A 72 -15.01 8.52 -3.66
CA SER A 72 -15.63 7.20 -3.50
C SER A 72 -15.09 6.37 -2.33
N GLY A 73 -14.18 6.91 -1.52
CA GLY A 73 -13.67 6.24 -0.33
C GLY A 73 -12.53 5.24 -0.55
N LYS A 74 -11.88 5.22 -1.72
CA LYS A 74 -10.79 4.28 -2.05
C LYS A 74 -9.69 4.22 -0.99
N THR A 75 -9.06 5.35 -0.71
CA THR A 75 -8.02 5.48 0.31
C THR A 75 -8.55 5.12 1.70
N ALA A 76 -9.75 5.60 2.03
CA ALA A 76 -10.37 5.37 3.32
C ALA A 76 -10.70 3.88 3.55
N SER A 77 -11.14 3.15 2.52
CA SER A 77 -11.39 1.71 2.62
C SER A 77 -10.11 0.92 2.93
N VAL A 78 -8.99 1.25 2.28
CA VAL A 78 -7.69 0.61 2.57
C VAL A 78 -7.24 0.91 3.99
N LEU A 79 -7.31 2.17 4.42
CA LEU A 79 -6.91 2.56 5.77
C LEU A 79 -7.82 1.94 6.84
N ALA A 80 -9.14 1.90 6.59
CA ALA A 80 -10.08 1.21 7.48
C ALA A 80 -9.78 -0.29 7.57
N PHE A 81 -9.44 -0.93 6.44
CA PHE A 81 -9.00 -2.32 6.43
C PHE A 81 -7.73 -2.51 7.29
N CYS A 82 -6.72 -1.67 7.09
CA CYS A 82 -5.49 -1.69 7.89
C CYS A 82 -5.77 -1.46 9.38
N ALA A 83 -6.71 -0.56 9.74
CA ALA A 83 -7.12 -0.31 11.12
C ALA A 83 -7.69 -1.56 11.79
N VAL A 84 -8.63 -2.25 11.14
CA VAL A 84 -9.23 -3.50 11.66
C VAL A 84 -8.19 -4.61 11.76
N MET A 85 -7.28 -4.69 10.79
CA MET A 85 -6.21 -5.69 10.74
C MET A 85 -5.03 -5.36 11.65
N GLN A 86 -5.01 -4.18 12.28
CA GLN A 86 -3.90 -3.67 13.09
C GLN A 86 -2.59 -3.64 12.31
N MET A 87 -2.67 -3.27 11.03
CA MET A 87 -1.51 -3.18 10.14
C MET A 87 -1.07 -1.73 9.97
N PRO A 88 0.21 -1.42 10.17
CA PRO A 88 0.75 -0.11 9.85
C PRO A 88 0.62 0.21 8.36
N ALA A 89 0.33 1.46 8.04
CA ALA A 89 0.24 1.96 6.68
C ALA A 89 1.08 3.22 6.48
N VAL A 90 1.75 3.30 5.35
CA VAL A 90 2.45 4.49 4.87
C VAL A 90 1.70 5.01 3.66
N VAL A 91 1.22 6.24 3.74
CA VAL A 91 0.48 6.87 2.64
C VAL A 91 1.41 7.81 1.87
N PHE A 92 1.45 7.65 0.57
CA PHE A 92 2.17 8.51 -0.36
C PHE A 92 1.23 8.97 -1.46
N THR A 93 1.32 10.24 -1.90
CA THR A 93 0.53 10.74 -3.03
C THR A 93 1.46 11.01 -4.20
N ALA A 94 1.22 10.32 -5.30
CA ALA A 94 1.96 10.52 -6.54
C ALA A 94 1.70 11.90 -7.13
N ARG A 95 2.69 12.46 -7.82
CA ARG A 95 2.63 13.81 -8.40
C ARG A 95 3.47 13.92 -9.68
N PRO A 96 3.19 14.90 -10.56
CA PRO A 96 3.77 14.97 -11.91
C PRO A 96 5.30 15.14 -11.98
N ARG A 97 5.94 15.59 -10.90
CA ARG A 97 7.38 15.84 -10.86
C ARG A 97 8.13 14.99 -9.84
N MET A 98 7.54 13.88 -9.43
CA MET A 98 8.22 12.95 -8.53
C MET A 98 9.24 12.09 -9.28
N ASP A 99 10.20 11.57 -8.52
CA ASP A 99 11.13 10.54 -8.98
C ASP A 99 11.14 9.33 -8.02
N ARG A 100 11.83 8.25 -8.42
CA ARG A 100 11.96 7.03 -7.62
C ARG A 100 12.56 7.28 -6.24
N ARG A 101 13.47 8.26 -6.09
CA ARG A 101 14.15 8.57 -4.81
C ARG A 101 13.15 9.00 -3.72
N GLU A 102 12.06 9.63 -4.10
CA GLU A 102 11.03 10.01 -3.15
C GLU A 102 10.33 8.81 -2.51
N LEU A 103 10.30 7.68 -3.23
CA LEU A 103 9.77 6.41 -2.70
C LEU A 103 10.82 5.67 -1.86
N ILE A 104 12.07 5.68 -2.29
CA ILE A 104 13.14 4.86 -1.69
C ILE A 104 13.79 5.55 -0.50
N GLY A 105 14.16 6.83 -0.62
CA GLY A 105 14.80 7.59 0.45
C GLY A 105 15.73 8.67 -0.05
N ARG A 106 16.32 9.39 0.91
CA ARG A 106 17.21 10.52 0.61
C ARG A 106 18.21 10.80 1.73
N TRP A 107 19.31 11.41 1.37
CA TRP A 107 20.22 12.00 2.33
C TRP A 107 19.64 13.30 2.91
N VAL A 108 19.73 13.44 4.22
CA VAL A 108 19.31 14.65 4.94
C VAL A 108 20.50 15.18 5.74
N LEU A 109 20.79 16.47 5.61
CA LEU A 109 21.81 17.13 6.42
C LEU A 109 21.21 17.45 7.81
N GLY A 110 21.76 16.82 8.83
CA GLY A 110 21.42 17.08 10.23
C GLY A 110 22.59 17.70 11.00
N PRO A 111 22.42 17.99 12.30
CA PRO A 111 23.48 18.56 13.15
C PRO A 111 24.74 17.71 13.23
N SER A 112 24.60 16.38 13.11
CA SER A 112 25.69 15.39 13.16
C SER A 112 26.24 14.99 11.78
N GLY A 113 25.84 15.66 10.70
CA GLY A 113 26.25 15.34 9.33
C GLY A 113 25.12 14.79 8.47
N MET A 114 25.47 14.18 7.34
CA MET A 114 24.53 13.56 6.42
C MET A 114 24.01 12.25 6.98
N THR A 115 22.69 12.09 7.02
CA THR A 115 22.01 10.87 7.46
C THR A 115 21.05 10.41 6.39
N TRP A 116 21.05 9.11 6.08
CA TRP A 116 20.06 8.52 5.20
C TRP A 116 18.70 8.44 5.90
N VAL A 117 17.64 8.80 5.19
CA VAL A 117 16.26 8.68 5.67
C VAL A 117 15.48 7.85 4.64
N ASP A 118 14.98 6.71 5.10
CA ASP A 118 14.15 5.82 4.27
C ASP A 118 12.89 6.55 3.78
N GLY A 119 12.58 6.34 2.51
CA GLY A 119 11.32 6.76 1.93
C GLY A 119 10.18 5.78 2.24
N PRO A 120 8.96 6.09 1.79
CA PRO A 120 7.76 5.30 2.11
C PRO A 120 7.86 3.84 1.64
N ALA A 121 8.48 3.57 0.50
CA ALA A 121 8.64 2.21 0.00
C ALA A 121 9.68 1.42 0.81
N ALA A 122 10.84 2.00 1.10
CA ALA A 122 11.86 1.36 1.92
C ALA A 122 11.33 1.05 3.33
N LEU A 123 10.60 2.00 3.95
CA LEU A 123 9.94 1.78 5.23
C LEU A 123 8.96 0.61 5.20
N ALA A 124 8.11 0.56 4.17
CA ALA A 124 7.11 -0.51 4.03
C ALA A 124 7.79 -1.87 3.80
N TRP A 125 8.81 -1.93 2.94
CA TRP A 125 9.56 -3.15 2.64
C TRP A 125 10.25 -3.72 3.85
N ARG A 126 11.00 -2.87 4.56
CA ARG A 126 11.78 -3.26 5.75
C ARG A 126 10.89 -3.73 6.89
N ASN A 127 9.77 -3.07 7.12
CA ASN A 127 8.95 -3.27 8.31
C ASN A 127 7.67 -4.10 8.07
N GLY A 128 7.40 -4.52 6.84
CA GLY A 128 6.19 -5.28 6.52
C GLY A 128 4.91 -4.45 6.66
N TRP A 129 4.95 -3.18 6.24
CA TRP A 129 3.80 -2.28 6.29
C TRP A 129 3.08 -2.22 4.95
N VAL A 130 1.87 -1.67 4.95
CA VAL A 130 1.12 -1.39 3.73
C VAL A 130 1.57 -0.05 3.16
N LEU A 131 2.09 -0.05 1.94
CA LEU A 131 2.36 1.15 1.17
C LEU A 131 1.12 1.49 0.34
N LEU A 132 0.48 2.60 0.66
CA LEU A 132 -0.68 3.12 -0.08
C LEU A 132 -0.26 4.32 -0.93
N ILE A 133 -0.28 4.16 -2.24
CA ILE A 133 0.08 5.20 -3.20
C ILE A 133 -1.20 5.75 -3.84
N ASN A 134 -1.53 6.99 -3.51
CA ASN A 134 -2.68 7.69 -4.08
C ASN A 134 -2.33 8.37 -5.39
N GLU A 135 -3.33 8.53 -6.27
CA GLU A 135 -3.24 9.24 -7.55
C GLU A 135 -2.11 8.67 -8.44
N PHE A 136 -2.07 7.35 -8.55
CA PHE A 136 -1.02 6.62 -9.27
C PHE A 136 -0.71 7.19 -10.66
N SER A 137 -1.74 7.53 -11.44
CA SER A 137 -1.60 8.06 -12.79
C SER A 137 -1.05 9.49 -12.87
N ALA A 138 -0.94 10.19 -11.72
CA ALA A 138 -0.34 11.53 -11.69
C ALA A 138 1.20 11.50 -11.85
N ALA A 139 1.85 10.38 -11.52
CA ALA A 139 3.30 10.25 -11.71
C ALA A 139 3.66 9.96 -13.17
N PRO A 140 4.84 10.42 -13.62
CA PRO A 140 5.34 10.03 -14.92
C PRO A 140 5.52 8.50 -15.02
N PRO A 141 5.20 7.87 -16.17
CA PRO A 141 5.36 6.42 -16.35
C PRO A 141 6.78 5.90 -16.05
N GLU A 142 7.78 6.72 -16.33
CA GLU A 142 9.21 6.39 -16.12
C GLU A 142 9.54 6.13 -14.65
N VAL A 143 8.79 6.74 -13.73
CA VAL A 143 8.93 6.48 -12.29
C VAL A 143 8.59 5.03 -11.98
N TRP A 144 7.50 4.52 -12.54
CA TRP A 144 7.04 3.15 -12.31
C TRP A 144 7.92 2.13 -13.01
N VAL A 145 8.42 2.46 -14.21
CA VAL A 145 9.43 1.63 -14.89
C VAL A 145 10.70 1.51 -14.04
N SER A 146 11.17 2.61 -13.47
CA SER A 146 12.35 2.61 -12.60
C SER A 146 12.13 1.97 -11.23
N ALA A 147 10.87 1.78 -10.83
CA ALA A 147 10.45 1.14 -9.58
C ALA A 147 9.86 -0.26 -9.81
N ASN A 148 10.25 -0.95 -10.90
CA ASN A 148 9.71 -2.26 -11.24
C ASN A 148 10.02 -3.33 -10.19
N ASP A 149 11.17 -3.24 -9.53
CA ASP A 149 11.53 -4.05 -8.37
C ASP A 149 10.46 -4.00 -7.27
N LEU A 150 9.97 -2.79 -6.97
CA LEU A 150 8.89 -2.57 -6.02
C LEU A 150 7.58 -3.21 -6.48
N LEU A 151 7.23 -3.06 -7.77
CA LEU A 151 5.97 -3.58 -8.33
C LEU A 151 5.95 -5.11 -8.40
N GLU A 152 7.09 -5.73 -8.64
CA GLU A 152 7.25 -7.20 -8.68
C GLU A 152 7.49 -7.82 -7.31
N GLY A 153 7.60 -7.00 -6.25
CA GLY A 153 7.85 -7.49 -4.90
C GLY A 153 9.25 -8.03 -4.70
N LEU A 154 10.21 -7.56 -5.50
CA LEU A 154 11.62 -7.94 -5.43
C LEU A 154 12.35 -7.15 -4.31
N PRO A 155 13.58 -7.54 -3.93
CA PRO A 155 14.41 -6.74 -3.04
C PRO A 155 14.63 -5.33 -3.61
N LEU A 156 14.61 -4.31 -2.75
CA LEU A 156 14.88 -2.92 -3.14
C LEU A 156 16.37 -2.63 -3.01
N GLU A 157 17.00 -2.25 -4.11
CA GLU A 157 18.36 -1.76 -4.12
C GLU A 157 18.37 -0.23 -3.93
N ILE A 158 19.15 0.22 -2.93
CA ILE A 158 19.36 1.64 -2.65
C ILE A 158 20.71 2.06 -3.23
N ASP A 159 20.72 2.55 -4.46
CA ASP A 159 21.92 2.95 -5.19
C ASP A 159 22.83 3.90 -4.38
N GLN A 160 22.24 4.77 -3.56
CA GLN A 160 22.96 5.81 -2.82
C GLN A 160 23.70 5.28 -1.59
N THR A 161 23.33 4.11 -1.08
CA THR A 161 23.97 3.49 0.11
C THR A 161 24.58 2.13 -0.20
N GLY A 162 24.22 1.51 -1.33
CA GLY A 162 24.59 0.14 -1.68
C GLY A 162 23.84 -0.93 -0.85
N GLU A 163 22.85 -0.52 -0.07
CA GLU A 163 22.05 -1.44 0.72
C GLU A 163 20.99 -2.12 -0.15
N VAL A 164 20.75 -3.41 0.09
CA VAL A 164 19.64 -4.17 -0.48
C VAL A 164 18.66 -4.51 0.64
N ILE A 165 17.41 -4.09 0.48
CA ILE A 165 16.34 -4.36 1.43
C ILE A 165 15.49 -5.51 0.92
N ASP A 166 15.56 -6.66 1.57
CA ASP A 166 14.65 -7.77 1.30
C ASP A 166 13.21 -7.38 1.66
N ARG A 167 12.28 -7.82 0.80
CA ARG A 167 10.87 -7.57 1.07
C ARG A 167 10.39 -8.38 2.28
N HIS A 168 9.93 -7.69 3.31
CA HIS A 168 9.26 -8.35 4.42
C HIS A 168 7.99 -9.10 3.93
N PRO A 169 7.70 -10.33 4.38
CA PRO A 169 6.57 -11.14 3.88
C PRO A 169 5.20 -10.46 4.00
N LEU A 170 5.03 -9.57 4.97
CA LEU A 170 3.79 -8.82 5.18
C LEU A 170 3.73 -7.49 4.43
N ALA A 171 4.81 -7.05 3.79
CA ALA A 171 4.78 -5.82 2.99
C ALA A 171 3.79 -5.96 1.82
N ARG A 172 2.94 -4.95 1.63
CA ARG A 172 1.91 -4.91 0.59
C ARG A 172 1.88 -3.53 -0.04
N ILE A 173 1.51 -3.48 -1.32
CA ILE A 173 1.31 -2.22 -2.05
C ILE A 173 -0.13 -2.12 -2.51
N VAL A 174 -0.70 -0.94 -2.32
CA VAL A 174 -2.00 -0.58 -2.88
C VAL A 174 -1.86 0.74 -3.64
N PHE A 175 -2.37 0.77 -4.84
CA PHE A 175 -2.54 1.97 -5.63
C PHE A 175 -3.99 2.41 -5.65
N THR A 176 -4.23 3.71 -5.60
CA THR A 176 -5.56 4.27 -5.88
C THR A 176 -5.47 5.26 -7.02
N ASP A 177 -6.50 5.27 -7.88
CA ASP A 177 -6.58 6.20 -9.00
C ASP A 177 -8.02 6.66 -9.26
N ASN A 178 -8.15 7.88 -9.77
CA ASN A 178 -9.44 8.47 -10.14
C ASN A 178 -9.82 8.21 -11.59
N THR A 179 -8.89 7.88 -12.46
CA THR A 179 -9.04 7.92 -13.93
C THR A 179 -9.26 6.56 -14.59
N ARG A 180 -9.36 5.46 -13.88
CA ARG A 180 -9.37 4.10 -14.42
C ARG A 180 -8.16 3.79 -15.34
N GLY A 181 -7.03 4.45 -15.12
CA GLY A 181 -5.84 4.26 -15.96
C GLY A 181 -5.91 4.87 -17.37
N HIS A 182 -6.97 5.63 -17.70
CA HIS A 182 -7.14 6.23 -19.04
C HIS A 182 -6.22 7.42 -19.33
N SER A 183 -5.39 7.85 -18.40
CA SER A 183 -4.49 8.98 -18.64
C SER A 183 -3.22 8.65 -19.43
N THR A 184 -2.88 7.36 -19.61
CA THR A 184 -1.82 6.92 -20.53
C THR A 184 -2.06 5.47 -20.95
N GLU A 185 -2.02 5.19 -22.26
CA GLU A 185 -2.08 3.83 -22.81
C GLU A 185 -0.99 2.88 -22.27
N LEU A 186 0.05 3.44 -21.65
CA LEU A 186 1.17 2.73 -21.04
C LEU A 186 0.83 2.10 -19.66
N ALA A 187 -0.06 2.70 -18.88
CA ALA A 187 -0.43 2.14 -17.57
C ALA A 187 -1.25 0.84 -17.71
N ALA A 188 -2.02 0.69 -18.78
CA ALA A 188 -2.83 -0.50 -19.03
C ALA A 188 -1.98 -1.77 -19.30
N GLY A 189 -0.73 -1.63 -19.69
CA GLY A 189 0.18 -2.74 -19.98
C GLY A 189 0.87 -3.36 -18.75
N TYR A 190 0.93 -2.62 -17.63
CA TYR A 190 1.65 -3.07 -16.43
C TYR A 190 0.78 -3.82 -15.42
N PHE A 191 -0.53 -3.60 -15.41
CA PHE A 191 -1.44 -4.30 -14.51
C PHE A 191 -2.17 -5.41 -15.25
N GLY A 192 -1.54 -6.55 -15.37
CA GLY A 192 -2.00 -7.71 -16.16
C GLY A 192 -3.27 -8.42 -15.66
N ARG A 193 -3.97 -7.91 -14.65
CA ARG A 193 -5.30 -8.39 -14.25
C ARG A 193 -6.12 -7.27 -13.64
N GLN A 194 -7.13 -6.84 -14.38
CA GLN A 194 -8.30 -6.17 -13.79
C GLN A 194 -9.15 -7.27 -13.14
N ILE A 195 -9.42 -7.11 -11.87
CA ILE A 195 -10.47 -7.85 -11.17
C ILE A 195 -11.74 -7.01 -11.24
#